data_f520588dedad13ab569765bd6a50a132
#
_entry.id   f520588dedad13ab569765bd6a50a132
#
_cell.length_a   1.000
_cell.length_b   1.000
_cell.length_c   1.000
_cell.angle_alpha   90.00
_cell.angle_beta   90.00
_cell.angle_gamma   90.00
#
_symmetry.space_group_name_H-M   'P 1'
#
loop_
_entity.id
_entity.type
_entity.pdbx_description
1 polymer ?
#
loop_
_entity_poly.entity_id
_entity_poly.type
_entity_poly.pdbx_seq_one_letter_code
_entity_poly.pdbx_strand_id
1 'polypeptide(L)'
;MDREEAAKELMAMLEEAQEGPYYSEEEVRAHLLEILAPRNQVYMTGDTHGQFERVIEFCARREVEPENTFVILGDAGLNYYNDRRDRKKKDQLAQVPITFFCLHGNHEMRPSEELGYEVAEYHGGKVWMQPAYPNILFAIDGEVYDFNGNSCIVIGGAYSVDKYYRLARGWSLFPDEQPSEEIKAKVERVLAERNWKIDIVLSHTGPLKYEPTEVFLPMIDQSTVDKSTEVWLEQIEAKLDYERWYFAHYHTEKEVGKIRIMHNDYTMIPHEASVAAEKDMLRRMHRQAEIMEALGLLDDAPNQKNGDDIS
;
A
#
# COMPACT_ATOMS: atom_id res chain seq x y z
N MET A 1 -19.33 5.08 -17.05
CA MET A 1 -18.94 4.97 -18.48
C MET A 1 -18.75 3.49 -18.78
N ASP A 2 -19.33 2.97 -19.86
CA ASP A 2 -19.17 1.57 -20.27
C ASP A 2 -17.72 1.35 -20.80
N ARG A 3 -17.15 0.14 -20.61
CA ARG A 3 -15.79 -0.20 -21.08
C ARG A 3 -15.62 0.00 -22.60
N GLU A 4 -16.69 -0.19 -23.37
CA GLU A 4 -16.68 -0.01 -24.82
C GLU A 4 -16.65 1.49 -25.20
N GLU A 5 -17.30 2.33 -24.41
CA GLU A 5 -17.31 3.78 -24.55
C GLU A 5 -15.98 4.38 -24.13
N ALA A 6 -15.39 3.89 -23.03
CA ALA A 6 -14.03 4.27 -22.56
C ALA A 6 -12.94 3.86 -23.56
N ALA A 7 -13.05 2.68 -24.17
CA ALA A 7 -12.13 2.24 -25.22
C ALA A 7 -12.23 3.10 -26.48
N LYS A 8 -13.43 3.55 -26.85
CA LYS A 8 -13.64 4.47 -27.99
C LYS A 8 -13.07 5.85 -27.72
N GLU A 9 -13.26 6.37 -26.51
CA GLU A 9 -12.70 7.67 -26.09
C GLU A 9 -11.18 7.63 -26.05
N LEU A 10 -10.58 6.54 -25.57
CA LEU A 10 -9.14 6.31 -25.62
C LEU A 10 -8.60 6.23 -27.05
N MET A 11 -9.29 5.52 -27.94
CA MET A 11 -8.89 5.44 -29.35
C MET A 11 -8.97 6.82 -30.04
N ALA A 12 -10.01 7.62 -29.75
CA ALA A 12 -10.14 8.99 -30.25
C ALA A 12 -8.99 9.89 -29.73
N MET A 13 -8.63 9.78 -28.46
CA MET A 13 -7.49 10.51 -27.89
C MET A 13 -6.14 10.11 -28.49
N LEU A 14 -5.96 8.80 -28.79
CA LEU A 14 -4.76 8.31 -29.48
C LEU A 14 -4.70 8.76 -30.93
N GLU A 15 -5.83 8.92 -31.60
CA GLU A 15 -5.93 9.49 -32.95
C GLU A 15 -5.65 11.00 -32.94
N GLU A 16 -6.19 11.76 -31.96
CA GLU A 16 -5.90 13.18 -31.77
C GLU A 16 -4.45 13.44 -31.36
N ALA A 17 -3.81 12.55 -30.60
CA ALA A 17 -2.40 12.66 -30.22
C ALA A 17 -1.44 12.51 -31.42
N GLN A 18 -1.90 11.97 -32.55
CA GLN A 18 -1.12 11.95 -33.79
C GLN A 18 -1.11 13.30 -34.54
N GLU A 19 -2.04 14.23 -34.19
CA GLU A 19 -2.19 15.53 -34.86
C GLU A 19 -1.96 16.76 -33.93
N GLY A 20 -1.72 16.54 -32.60
CA GLY A 20 -1.68 17.61 -31.59
C GLY A 20 -0.47 17.60 -30.66
N PRO A 21 -0.44 18.49 -29.65
CA PRO A 21 0.67 18.56 -28.71
C PRO A 21 0.78 17.23 -27.93
N TYR A 22 1.97 16.67 -27.92
CA TYR A 22 2.29 15.40 -27.28
C TYR A 22 1.88 15.45 -25.80
N TYR A 23 1.02 14.51 -25.36
CA TYR A 23 0.80 14.25 -23.96
C TYR A 23 2.05 13.59 -23.37
N SER A 24 2.46 14.00 -22.19
CA SER A 24 3.55 13.34 -21.48
C SER A 24 3.13 11.88 -21.13
N GLU A 25 4.11 11.00 -21.01
CA GLU A 25 3.89 9.62 -20.60
C GLU A 25 3.09 9.54 -19.28
N GLU A 26 3.31 10.52 -18.38
CA GLU A 26 2.64 10.67 -17.10
C GLU A 26 1.16 11.07 -17.23
N GLU A 27 0.83 11.98 -18.15
CA GLU A 27 -0.57 12.39 -18.43
C GLU A 27 -1.38 11.26 -19.05
N VAL A 28 -0.80 10.53 -20.00
CA VAL A 28 -1.45 9.35 -20.61
C VAL A 28 -1.66 8.26 -19.58
N ARG A 29 -0.68 8.02 -18.72
CA ARG A 29 -0.76 7.05 -17.63
C ARG A 29 -1.86 7.41 -16.62
N ALA A 30 -1.91 8.68 -16.19
CA ALA A 30 -2.93 9.16 -15.25
C ALA A 30 -4.34 8.98 -15.83
N HIS A 31 -4.53 9.31 -17.08
CA HIS A 31 -5.83 9.20 -17.75
C HIS A 31 -6.27 7.74 -17.99
N LEU A 32 -5.32 6.86 -18.35
CA LEU A 32 -5.58 5.43 -18.46
C LEU A 32 -5.99 4.80 -17.13
N LEU A 33 -5.31 5.17 -16.05
CA LEU A 33 -5.65 4.69 -14.72
C LEU A 33 -7.05 5.17 -14.29
N GLU A 34 -7.47 6.35 -14.71
CA GLU A 34 -8.81 6.87 -14.44
C GLU A 34 -9.91 6.13 -15.24
N ILE A 35 -9.69 5.91 -16.54
CA ILE A 35 -10.63 5.20 -17.44
C ILE A 35 -10.74 3.71 -17.08
N LEU A 36 -9.63 3.08 -16.72
CA LEU A 36 -9.59 1.65 -16.41
C LEU A 36 -9.83 1.38 -14.92
N ALA A 37 -10.00 2.41 -14.10
CA ALA A 37 -10.25 2.27 -12.67
C ALA A 37 -11.50 1.39 -12.44
N PRO A 38 -11.34 0.22 -11.82
CA PRO A 38 -12.49 -0.60 -11.46
C PRO A 38 -13.31 0.12 -10.39
N ARG A 39 -14.61 -0.19 -10.28
CA ARG A 39 -15.45 0.35 -9.19
C ARG A 39 -14.90 -0.02 -7.82
N ASN A 40 -14.18 -1.13 -7.70
CA ASN A 40 -13.57 -1.61 -6.46
C ASN A 40 -12.15 -1.04 -6.30
N GLN A 41 -12.04 0.20 -5.84
CA GLN A 41 -10.75 0.81 -5.55
C GLN A 41 -10.18 0.28 -4.23
N VAL A 42 -8.89 -0.04 -4.22
CA VAL A 42 -8.16 -0.43 -2.99
C VAL A 42 -7.13 0.65 -2.68
N TYR A 43 -7.51 1.56 -1.79
CA TYR A 43 -6.64 2.63 -1.29
C TYR A 43 -5.77 2.13 -0.13
N MET A 44 -4.64 2.78 0.12
CA MET A 44 -3.84 2.47 1.31
C MET A 44 -3.11 3.70 1.84
N THR A 45 -2.78 3.64 3.14
CA THR A 45 -1.93 4.59 3.86
C THR A 45 -1.11 3.87 4.93
N GLY A 46 -0.13 4.56 5.51
CA GLY A 46 0.60 4.08 6.68
C GLY A 46 -0.17 4.21 8.00
N ASP A 47 0.57 4.30 9.08
CA ASP A 47 0.10 4.38 10.47
C ASP A 47 -0.92 5.52 10.67
N THR A 48 -2.00 5.23 11.40
CA THR A 48 -2.99 6.25 11.74
C THR A 48 -3.04 6.58 13.23
N HIS A 49 -2.63 5.65 14.10
CA HIS A 49 -2.67 5.79 15.57
C HIS A 49 -4.02 6.30 16.10
N GLY A 50 -5.10 5.97 15.40
CA GLY A 50 -6.45 6.41 15.71
C GLY A 50 -6.73 7.87 15.40
N GLN A 51 -5.94 8.50 14.55
CA GLN A 51 -6.17 9.85 13.99
C GLN A 51 -6.73 9.68 12.58
N PHE A 52 -8.05 9.62 12.47
CA PHE A 52 -8.72 9.26 11.22
C PHE A 52 -9.21 10.45 10.41
N GLU A 53 -9.05 11.69 10.91
CA GLU A 53 -9.54 12.89 10.25
C GLU A 53 -9.05 12.97 8.80
N ARG A 54 -7.74 12.74 8.58
CA ARG A 54 -7.14 12.76 7.23
C ARG A 54 -7.69 11.67 6.32
N VAL A 55 -7.97 10.48 6.87
CA VAL A 55 -8.51 9.33 6.12
C VAL A 55 -9.96 9.58 5.73
N ILE A 56 -10.76 10.10 6.67
CA ILE A 56 -12.18 10.44 6.44
C ILE A 56 -12.28 11.56 5.39
N GLU A 57 -11.43 12.59 5.48
CA GLU A 57 -11.36 13.65 4.47
C GLU A 57 -10.97 13.11 3.09
N PHE A 58 -10.01 12.19 3.03
CA PHE A 58 -9.63 11.54 1.78
C PHE A 58 -10.82 10.78 1.18
N CYS A 59 -11.49 9.94 1.99
CA CYS A 59 -12.67 9.19 1.55
C CYS A 59 -13.78 10.12 1.04
N ALA A 60 -14.05 11.22 1.75
CA ALA A 60 -15.05 12.19 1.34
C ALA A 60 -14.71 12.89 0.01
N ARG A 61 -13.43 13.24 -0.21
CA ARG A 61 -12.97 13.87 -1.47
C ARG A 61 -12.97 12.90 -2.66
N ARG A 62 -12.78 11.61 -2.40
CA ARG A 62 -12.76 10.56 -3.43
C ARG A 62 -14.13 9.98 -3.71
N GLU A 63 -15.15 10.42 -2.98
CA GLU A 63 -16.54 9.91 -3.12
C GLU A 63 -16.56 8.38 -3.07
N VAL A 64 -15.84 7.81 -2.05
CA VAL A 64 -15.69 6.36 -1.93
C VAL A 64 -17.04 5.65 -1.80
N GLU A 65 -17.10 4.44 -2.36
CA GLU A 65 -18.28 3.58 -2.36
C GLU A 65 -18.08 2.37 -1.44
N PRO A 66 -19.15 1.68 -1.01
CA PRO A 66 -19.06 0.52 -0.11
C PRO A 66 -18.19 -0.63 -0.63
N GLU A 67 -18.05 -0.75 -1.95
CA GLU A 67 -17.22 -1.74 -2.63
C GLU A 67 -15.73 -1.42 -2.54
N ASN A 68 -15.37 -0.20 -2.16
CA ASN A 68 -13.98 0.19 -2.03
C ASN A 68 -13.38 -0.35 -0.72
N THR A 69 -12.07 -0.55 -0.72
CA THR A 69 -11.29 -0.98 0.44
C THR A 69 -10.26 0.08 0.78
N PHE A 70 -10.08 0.34 2.07
CA PHE A 70 -9.04 1.23 2.57
C PHE A 70 -8.08 0.45 3.48
N VAL A 71 -6.87 0.21 3.02
CA VAL A 71 -5.83 -0.51 3.76
C VAL A 71 -5.08 0.46 4.69
N ILE A 72 -4.93 0.07 5.97
CA ILE A 72 -4.05 0.72 6.94
C ILE A 72 -2.92 -0.26 7.26
N LEU A 73 -1.68 0.13 6.99
CA LEU A 73 -0.50 -0.74 7.06
C LEU A 73 0.02 -0.94 8.50
N GLY A 74 -0.89 -1.16 9.43
CA GLY A 74 -0.63 -1.34 10.85
C GLY A 74 -0.79 -0.06 11.66
N ASP A 75 -0.72 -0.20 12.98
CA ASP A 75 -0.92 0.89 13.95
C ASP A 75 -2.17 1.73 13.66
N ALA A 76 -3.26 1.02 13.35
CA ALA A 76 -4.55 1.66 13.15
C ALA A 76 -5.03 2.38 14.42
N GLY A 77 -4.62 1.89 15.60
CA GLY A 77 -4.96 2.46 16.89
C GLY A 77 -6.40 2.14 17.31
N LEU A 78 -6.94 1.02 16.84
CA LEU A 78 -8.32 0.57 17.09
C LEU A 78 -8.41 -0.46 18.23
N ASN A 79 -7.28 -1.07 18.62
CA ASN A 79 -7.17 -2.06 19.69
C ASN A 79 -6.09 -1.68 20.72
N TYR A 80 -5.96 -0.40 21.05
CA TYR A 80 -4.92 0.07 21.97
C TYR A 80 -5.31 -0.07 23.45
N TYR A 81 -6.56 0.28 23.79
CA TYR A 81 -7.05 0.39 25.16
C TYR A 81 -7.99 -0.74 25.56
N ASN A 82 -8.59 -1.40 24.61
CA ASN A 82 -9.67 -2.38 24.79
C ASN A 82 -10.83 -1.84 25.66
N ASP A 83 -11.19 -0.55 25.47
CA ASP A 83 -12.24 0.10 26.24
C ASP A 83 -13.09 1.06 25.34
N ARG A 84 -13.85 1.96 26.00
CA ARG A 84 -14.71 2.93 25.30
C ARG A 84 -13.94 3.87 24.35
N ARG A 85 -12.62 4.06 24.54
CA ARG A 85 -11.81 4.92 23.67
C ARG A 85 -11.64 4.29 22.31
N ASP A 86 -11.35 3.00 22.27
CA ASP A 86 -11.24 2.26 21.01
C ASP A 86 -12.62 2.14 20.34
N ARG A 87 -13.68 1.89 21.13
CA ARG A 87 -15.06 1.90 20.59
C ARG A 87 -15.41 3.24 19.92
N LYS A 88 -15.08 4.37 20.54
CA LYS A 88 -15.32 5.69 19.95
C LYS A 88 -14.61 5.86 18.59
N LYS A 89 -13.40 5.34 18.47
CA LYS A 89 -12.64 5.36 17.20
C LYS A 89 -13.28 4.46 16.15
N LYS A 90 -13.69 3.26 16.54
CA LYS A 90 -14.44 2.34 15.66
C LYS A 90 -15.78 2.93 15.23
N ASP A 91 -16.53 3.55 16.15
CA ASP A 91 -17.78 4.26 15.84
C ASP A 91 -17.58 5.37 14.81
N GLN A 92 -16.43 6.07 14.87
CA GLN A 92 -16.08 7.12 13.90
C GLN A 92 -15.83 6.54 12.51
N LEU A 93 -15.02 5.48 12.40
CA LEU A 93 -14.73 4.83 11.12
C LEU A 93 -15.94 4.10 10.53
N ALA A 94 -16.77 3.51 11.38
CA ALA A 94 -17.97 2.78 10.92
C ALA A 94 -18.98 3.66 10.18
N GLN A 95 -18.90 5.00 10.31
CA GLN A 95 -19.76 5.95 9.58
C GLN A 95 -19.30 6.16 8.12
N VAL A 96 -18.08 5.77 7.77
CA VAL A 96 -17.56 5.95 6.41
C VAL A 96 -18.00 4.74 5.57
N PRO A 97 -18.63 4.96 4.40
CA PRO A 97 -19.14 3.88 3.55
C PRO A 97 -18.02 3.21 2.74
N ILE A 98 -17.08 2.58 3.42
CA ILE A 98 -15.93 1.86 2.85
C ILE A 98 -15.54 0.72 3.80
N THR A 99 -14.91 -0.32 3.30
CA THR A 99 -14.29 -1.34 4.15
C THR A 99 -12.88 -0.91 4.54
N PHE A 100 -12.63 -0.77 5.85
CA PHE A 100 -11.28 -0.61 6.39
C PHE A 100 -10.64 -1.98 6.59
N PHE A 101 -9.46 -2.18 6.00
CA PHE A 101 -8.67 -3.38 6.09
C PHE A 101 -7.35 -3.06 6.80
N CYS A 102 -7.26 -3.41 8.08
CA CYS A 102 -6.15 -3.04 8.94
C CYS A 102 -5.16 -4.20 9.08
N LEU A 103 -3.88 -3.93 8.92
CA LEU A 103 -2.82 -4.84 9.35
C LEU A 103 -2.60 -4.67 10.85
N HIS A 104 -2.04 -5.67 11.51
CA HIS A 104 -1.58 -5.52 12.89
C HIS A 104 -0.29 -4.69 12.93
N GLY A 105 -0.24 -3.69 13.81
CA GLY A 105 0.94 -2.90 14.11
C GLY A 105 1.58 -3.29 15.45
N ASN A 106 2.60 -2.56 15.89
CA ASN A 106 3.25 -2.81 17.18
C ASN A 106 2.61 -2.03 18.35
N HIS A 107 1.75 -1.05 18.07
CA HIS A 107 1.06 -0.23 19.06
C HIS A 107 -0.41 -0.63 19.24
N GLU A 108 -0.73 -1.90 19.10
CA GLU A 108 -2.09 -2.41 19.31
C GLU A 108 -2.11 -3.91 19.65
N MET A 109 -3.18 -4.35 20.33
CA MET A 109 -3.41 -5.77 20.59
C MET A 109 -3.80 -6.49 19.32
N ARG A 110 -3.28 -7.70 19.11
CA ARG A 110 -3.75 -8.57 18.04
C ARG A 110 -5.22 -8.93 18.24
N PRO A 111 -6.04 -8.88 17.18
CA PRO A 111 -7.42 -9.35 17.26
C PRO A 111 -7.50 -10.81 17.72
N SER A 112 -8.46 -11.10 18.59
CA SER A 112 -8.72 -12.44 19.09
C SER A 112 -10.19 -12.60 19.47
N GLU A 113 -10.64 -13.85 19.68
CA GLU A 113 -11.98 -14.14 20.17
C GLU A 113 -12.23 -13.49 21.55
N GLU A 114 -11.21 -13.39 22.41
CA GLU A 114 -11.28 -12.74 23.72
C GLU A 114 -11.55 -11.24 23.63
N LEU A 115 -11.15 -10.62 22.55
CA LEU A 115 -11.46 -9.22 22.23
C LEU A 115 -12.79 -9.06 21.47
N GLY A 116 -13.57 -10.14 21.32
CA GLY A 116 -14.86 -10.15 20.65
C GLY A 116 -14.76 -10.11 19.12
N TYR A 117 -13.66 -10.59 18.56
CA TYR A 117 -13.51 -10.78 17.13
C TYR A 117 -13.94 -12.19 16.73
N GLU A 118 -14.47 -12.30 15.53
CA GLU A 118 -14.82 -13.54 14.85
C GLU A 118 -14.05 -13.63 13.54
N VAL A 119 -13.79 -14.85 13.07
CA VAL A 119 -13.16 -15.06 11.76
C VAL A 119 -14.22 -14.94 10.68
N ALA A 120 -13.96 -14.12 9.70
CA ALA A 120 -14.76 -13.95 8.48
C ALA A 120 -13.88 -14.18 7.25
N GLU A 121 -14.49 -14.19 6.05
CA GLU A 121 -13.77 -14.25 4.77
C GLU A 121 -13.85 -12.90 4.07
N TYR A 122 -12.74 -12.49 3.46
CA TYR A 122 -12.66 -11.27 2.69
C TYR A 122 -11.61 -11.42 1.57
N HIS A 123 -12.01 -11.16 0.34
CA HIS A 123 -11.11 -11.26 -0.83
C HIS A 123 -10.27 -12.55 -0.91
N GLY A 124 -10.88 -13.70 -0.58
CA GLY A 124 -10.24 -15.02 -0.67
C GLY A 124 -9.37 -15.40 0.53
N GLY A 125 -9.14 -14.50 1.48
CA GLY A 125 -8.43 -14.76 2.73
C GLY A 125 -9.32 -14.62 3.95
N LYS A 126 -8.82 -15.05 5.12
CA LYS A 126 -9.52 -14.92 6.40
C LYS A 126 -9.15 -13.61 7.09
N VAL A 127 -10.11 -12.99 7.75
CA VAL A 127 -9.96 -11.76 8.51
C VAL A 127 -10.59 -11.88 9.89
N TRP A 128 -10.14 -11.06 10.83
CA TRP A 128 -10.82 -10.80 12.06
C TRP A 128 -11.84 -9.67 11.90
N MET A 129 -13.05 -9.86 12.35
CA MET A 129 -14.15 -8.89 12.28
C MET A 129 -14.92 -8.89 13.60
N GLN A 130 -15.26 -7.71 14.11
CA GLN A 130 -16.22 -7.60 15.21
C GLN A 130 -17.63 -7.41 14.63
N PRO A 131 -18.65 -8.19 15.06
CA PRO A 131 -20.01 -8.06 14.51
C PRO A 131 -20.63 -6.67 14.64
N ALA A 132 -20.19 -5.89 15.64
CA ALA A 132 -20.62 -4.49 15.81
C ALA A 132 -20.01 -3.53 14.78
N TYR A 133 -18.93 -3.93 14.08
CA TYR A 133 -18.17 -3.10 13.13
C TYR A 133 -17.81 -3.90 11.87
N PRO A 134 -18.81 -4.31 11.08
CA PRO A 134 -18.60 -5.25 9.97
C PRO A 134 -17.77 -4.68 8.83
N ASN A 135 -17.60 -3.36 8.76
CA ASN A 135 -16.75 -2.69 7.79
C ASN A 135 -15.33 -2.37 8.31
N ILE A 136 -14.94 -2.88 9.50
CA ILE A 136 -13.59 -2.74 10.05
C ILE A 136 -13.01 -4.15 10.23
N LEU A 137 -12.12 -4.51 9.34
CA LEU A 137 -11.52 -5.83 9.26
C LEU A 137 -10.05 -5.76 9.64
N PHE A 138 -9.56 -6.78 10.35
CA PHE A 138 -8.13 -6.97 10.58
C PHE A 138 -7.64 -8.19 9.81
N ALA A 139 -6.59 -7.98 9.04
CA ALA A 139 -5.93 -9.05 8.31
C ALA A 139 -5.34 -10.10 9.25
N ILE A 140 -5.30 -11.34 8.80
CA ILE A 140 -4.59 -12.42 9.50
C ILE A 140 -3.24 -12.63 8.83
N ASP A 141 -2.16 -12.61 9.61
CA ASP A 141 -0.81 -12.79 9.09
C ASP A 141 -0.67 -14.09 8.31
N GLY A 142 -0.01 -14.01 7.17
CA GLY A 142 0.21 -15.12 6.26
C GLY A 142 -1.01 -15.51 5.41
N GLU A 143 -2.17 -14.84 5.56
CA GLU A 143 -3.25 -14.99 4.58
C GLU A 143 -2.91 -14.24 3.29
N VAL A 144 -3.47 -14.72 2.19
CA VAL A 144 -3.33 -14.10 0.87
C VAL A 144 -4.70 -13.64 0.38
N TYR A 145 -4.77 -12.37 0.00
CA TYR A 145 -5.98 -11.71 -0.47
C TYR A 145 -5.86 -11.38 -1.95
N ASP A 146 -6.97 -11.45 -2.67
CA ASP A 146 -7.06 -10.98 -4.05
C ASP A 146 -7.53 -9.51 -4.05
N PHE A 147 -6.62 -8.60 -4.23
CA PHE A 147 -6.96 -7.20 -4.45
C PHE A 147 -6.75 -6.81 -5.91
N ASN A 148 -7.83 -6.64 -6.63
CA ASN A 148 -7.83 -6.22 -8.04
C ASN A 148 -7.09 -7.19 -8.98
N GLY A 149 -7.15 -8.50 -8.70
CA GLY A 149 -6.44 -9.54 -9.46
C GLY A 149 -4.99 -9.74 -9.00
N ASN A 150 -4.50 -8.95 -8.03
CA ASN A 150 -3.17 -9.15 -7.46
C ASN A 150 -3.27 -10.01 -6.20
N SER A 151 -2.41 -11.01 -6.10
CA SER A 151 -2.22 -11.79 -4.88
C SER A 151 -1.43 -10.96 -3.86
N CYS A 152 -2.05 -10.64 -2.70
CA CYS A 152 -1.48 -9.80 -1.67
C CYS A 152 -1.28 -10.59 -0.38
N ILE A 153 -0.04 -10.83 0.06
CA ILE A 153 0.23 -11.44 1.38
C ILE A 153 0.35 -10.37 2.45
N VAL A 154 -0.16 -10.66 3.65
CA VAL A 154 -0.09 -9.74 4.80
C VAL A 154 0.86 -10.26 5.87
N ILE A 155 1.68 -9.35 6.42
CA ILE A 155 2.62 -9.61 7.52
C ILE A 155 2.61 -8.42 8.48
N GLY A 156 1.98 -8.59 9.63
CA GLY A 156 1.86 -7.53 10.64
C GLY A 156 2.93 -7.58 11.72
N GLY A 157 3.04 -6.48 12.45
CA GLY A 157 3.87 -6.35 13.63
C GLY A 157 5.30 -5.84 13.37
N ALA A 158 5.88 -5.24 14.41
CA ALA A 158 7.24 -4.73 14.46
C ALA A 158 7.69 -4.58 15.92
N TYR A 159 8.96 -4.29 16.17
CA TYR A 159 9.46 -3.95 17.50
C TYR A 159 9.20 -2.49 17.86
N SER A 160 8.70 -2.22 19.08
CA SER A 160 8.48 -0.87 19.57
C SER A 160 9.79 -0.24 20.09
N VAL A 161 10.40 0.67 19.31
CA VAL A 161 11.63 1.38 19.72
C VAL A 161 11.43 2.26 20.96
N ASP A 162 10.21 2.67 21.25
CA ASP A 162 9.82 3.47 22.42
C ASP A 162 9.43 2.63 23.64
N LYS A 163 9.66 1.32 23.62
CA LYS A 163 9.26 0.35 24.65
C LYS A 163 9.65 0.77 26.06
N TYR A 164 10.89 1.17 26.29
CA TYR A 164 11.37 1.61 27.61
C TYR A 164 10.76 2.94 28.04
N TYR A 165 10.52 3.85 27.10
CA TYR A 165 9.83 5.11 27.40
C TYR A 165 8.38 4.84 27.82
N ARG A 166 7.68 3.95 27.11
CA ARG A 166 6.30 3.54 27.45
C ARG A 166 6.22 2.88 28.81
N LEU A 167 7.14 1.97 29.14
CA LEU A 167 7.25 1.35 30.45
C LEU A 167 7.41 2.39 31.55
N ALA A 168 8.32 3.38 31.37
CA ALA A 168 8.54 4.45 32.35
C ALA A 168 7.31 5.35 32.57
N ARG A 169 6.41 5.43 31.57
CA ARG A 169 5.15 6.17 31.60
C ARG A 169 3.96 5.35 32.09
N GLY A 170 4.12 4.05 32.29
CA GLY A 170 3.02 3.14 32.58
C GLY A 170 2.03 2.99 31.42
N TRP A 171 2.50 3.16 30.18
CA TRP A 171 1.68 2.97 28.97
C TRP A 171 1.63 1.48 28.59
N SER A 172 0.63 1.13 27.80
CA SER A 172 0.43 -0.27 27.35
C SER A 172 1.61 -0.76 26.51
N LEU A 173 2.02 -1.99 26.75
CA LEU A 173 2.92 -2.76 25.89
C LEU A 173 2.17 -3.98 25.40
N PHE A 174 2.53 -4.41 24.22
CA PHE A 174 1.90 -5.56 23.57
C PHE A 174 2.94 -6.67 23.43
N PRO A 175 2.82 -7.79 24.18
CA PRO A 175 3.80 -8.87 24.13
C PRO A 175 3.92 -9.52 22.76
N ASP A 176 2.87 -9.41 21.95
CA ASP A 176 2.69 -9.94 20.62
C ASP A 176 2.91 -8.88 19.51
N GLU A 177 3.65 -7.79 19.84
CA GLU A 177 3.95 -6.70 18.90
C GLU A 177 4.67 -7.20 17.65
N GLN A 178 5.55 -8.19 17.77
CA GLN A 178 6.25 -8.81 16.64
C GLN A 178 5.55 -10.12 16.23
N PRO A 179 5.74 -10.61 14.99
CA PRO A 179 5.23 -11.90 14.57
C PRO A 179 5.89 -13.04 15.37
N SER A 180 5.06 -13.92 15.93
CA SER A 180 5.53 -15.13 16.64
C SER A 180 6.19 -16.12 15.66
N GLU A 181 6.90 -17.11 16.18
CA GLU A 181 7.51 -18.17 15.36
C GLU A 181 6.44 -18.98 14.60
N GLU A 182 5.22 -19.12 15.15
CA GLU A 182 4.10 -19.77 14.46
C GLU A 182 3.61 -18.94 13.28
N ILE A 183 3.55 -17.60 13.44
CA ILE A 183 3.20 -16.68 12.34
C ILE A 183 4.27 -16.74 11.26
N LYS A 184 5.55 -16.66 11.63
CA LYS A 184 6.67 -16.75 10.67
C LYS A 184 6.64 -18.06 9.89
N ALA A 185 6.45 -19.18 10.59
CA ALA A 185 6.35 -20.50 9.96
C ALA A 185 5.13 -20.61 9.02
N LYS A 186 4.00 -19.99 9.37
CA LYS A 186 2.81 -19.92 8.50
C LYS A 186 3.10 -19.15 7.23
N VAL A 187 3.69 -17.94 7.35
CA VAL A 187 4.05 -17.08 6.21
C VAL A 187 4.98 -17.82 5.26
N GLU A 188 6.08 -18.40 5.78
CA GLU A 188 7.04 -19.11 4.96
C GLU A 188 6.44 -20.34 4.26
N ARG A 189 5.57 -21.10 4.94
CA ARG A 189 4.84 -22.21 4.34
C ARG A 189 3.95 -21.76 3.19
N VAL A 190 3.16 -20.69 3.38
CA VAL A 190 2.25 -20.16 2.36
C VAL A 190 3.03 -19.66 1.15
N LEU A 191 4.16 -18.98 1.37
CA LEU A 191 5.04 -18.52 0.28
C LEU A 191 5.69 -19.70 -0.44
N ALA A 192 6.13 -20.73 0.29
CA ALA A 192 6.71 -21.94 -0.31
C ALA A 192 5.68 -22.72 -1.16
N GLU A 193 4.44 -22.86 -0.70
CA GLU A 193 3.34 -23.47 -1.45
C GLU A 193 3.04 -22.70 -2.75
N ARG A 194 3.35 -21.41 -2.81
CA ARG A 194 3.26 -20.53 -3.98
C ARG A 194 4.57 -20.45 -4.79
N ASN A 195 5.55 -21.32 -4.53
CA ASN A 195 6.87 -21.28 -5.15
C ASN A 195 7.59 -19.93 -4.96
N TRP A 196 7.39 -19.27 -3.82
CA TRP A 196 7.94 -17.94 -3.49
C TRP A 196 7.56 -16.85 -4.49
N LYS A 197 6.32 -16.91 -5.01
CA LYS A 197 5.76 -15.91 -5.92
C LYS A 197 4.49 -15.29 -5.35
N ILE A 198 4.47 -13.97 -5.30
CA ILE A 198 3.35 -13.14 -4.84
C ILE A 198 3.41 -11.79 -5.56
N ASP A 199 2.28 -11.19 -5.91
CA ASP A 199 2.33 -9.91 -6.62
C ASP A 199 2.65 -8.77 -5.66
N ILE A 200 2.02 -8.72 -4.49
CA ILE A 200 2.16 -7.63 -3.52
C ILE A 200 2.41 -8.17 -2.11
N VAL A 201 3.34 -7.55 -1.39
CA VAL A 201 3.50 -7.73 0.05
C VAL A 201 2.99 -6.49 0.76
N LEU A 202 2.10 -6.68 1.73
CA LEU A 202 1.62 -5.66 2.65
C LEU A 202 2.13 -6.02 4.04
N SER A 203 3.02 -5.21 4.61
CA SER A 203 3.54 -5.47 5.94
C SER A 203 3.54 -4.22 6.81
N HIS A 204 3.67 -4.38 8.14
CA HIS A 204 3.77 -3.21 9.01
C HIS A 204 5.19 -2.64 8.96
N THR A 205 6.23 -3.45 9.20
CA THR A 205 7.64 -3.07 8.95
C THR A 205 8.18 -3.76 7.70
N GLY A 206 9.41 -3.44 7.29
CA GLY A 206 10.00 -3.92 6.04
C GLY A 206 11.33 -4.66 6.20
N PRO A 207 11.92 -5.18 5.10
CA PRO A 207 13.23 -5.82 5.12
C PRO A 207 14.33 -4.88 5.63
N LEU A 208 15.26 -5.38 6.44
CA LEU A 208 16.30 -4.63 7.15
C LEU A 208 17.08 -3.65 6.25
N LYS A 209 17.46 -4.07 5.05
CA LYS A 209 18.22 -3.24 4.11
C LYS A 209 17.50 -1.99 3.61
N TYR A 210 16.18 -1.90 3.83
CA TYR A 210 15.37 -0.76 3.43
C TYR A 210 14.98 0.14 4.60
N GLU A 211 15.50 -0.13 5.81
CA GLU A 211 15.30 0.79 6.94
C GLU A 211 15.73 2.22 6.57
N PRO A 212 14.86 3.21 6.78
CA PRO A 212 15.16 4.61 6.51
C PRO A 212 16.02 5.20 7.65
N THR A 213 17.27 4.78 7.76
CA THR A 213 18.17 5.13 8.87
C THR A 213 18.37 6.64 9.04
N GLU A 214 18.15 7.41 7.98
CA GLU A 214 18.23 8.87 7.96
C GLU A 214 17.15 9.57 8.81
N VAL A 215 16.05 8.89 9.13
CA VAL A 215 14.96 9.44 9.98
C VAL A 215 14.94 8.84 11.38
N PHE A 216 15.89 7.99 11.73
CA PHE A 216 15.95 7.39 13.06
C PHE A 216 16.14 8.44 14.14
N LEU A 217 15.46 8.23 15.29
CA LEU A 217 15.55 9.12 16.43
C LEU A 217 16.97 9.09 17.02
N PRO A 218 17.69 10.23 17.08
CA PRO A 218 19.10 10.26 17.49
C PRO A 218 19.35 9.78 18.94
N MET A 219 18.29 9.79 19.77
CA MET A 219 18.37 9.38 21.18
C MET A 219 18.13 7.89 21.41
N ILE A 220 17.79 7.13 20.37
CA ILE A 220 17.60 5.68 20.46
C ILE A 220 18.90 4.98 20.08
N ASP A 221 19.45 4.23 21.04
CA ASP A 221 20.60 3.35 20.77
C ASP A 221 20.13 2.16 19.93
N GLN A 222 20.48 2.17 18.65
CA GLN A 222 20.07 1.16 17.69
C GLN A 222 20.59 -0.26 18.02
N SER A 223 21.62 -0.38 18.86
CA SER A 223 22.11 -1.68 19.32
C SER A 223 21.14 -2.36 20.32
N THR A 224 20.20 -1.62 20.87
CA THR A 224 19.17 -2.14 21.80
C THR A 224 17.85 -2.46 21.12
N VAL A 225 17.70 -2.15 19.84
CA VAL A 225 16.49 -2.40 19.05
C VAL A 225 16.53 -3.84 18.54
N ASP A 226 15.49 -4.59 18.82
CA ASP A 226 15.32 -5.94 18.28
C ASP A 226 14.85 -5.87 16.82
N LYS A 227 15.76 -6.14 15.90
CA LYS A 227 15.51 -6.14 14.45
C LYS A 227 15.23 -7.52 13.88
N SER A 228 14.85 -8.47 14.73
CA SER A 228 14.64 -9.87 14.30
C SER A 228 13.53 -10.00 13.25
N THR A 229 12.52 -9.14 13.29
CA THR A 229 11.45 -9.10 12.29
C THR A 229 11.98 -8.61 10.94
N GLU A 230 12.71 -7.49 10.91
CA GLU A 230 13.28 -6.90 9.71
C GLU A 230 14.31 -7.82 9.05
N VAL A 231 15.13 -8.49 9.86
CA VAL A 231 16.10 -9.52 9.39
C VAL A 231 15.37 -10.69 8.76
N TRP A 232 14.30 -11.18 9.38
CA TRP A 232 13.49 -12.26 8.82
C TRP A 232 12.79 -11.83 7.53
N LEU A 233 12.23 -10.63 7.46
CA LEU A 233 11.63 -10.09 6.23
C LEU A 233 12.65 -9.95 5.10
N GLU A 234 13.91 -9.61 5.39
CA GLU A 234 14.97 -9.56 4.39
C GLU A 234 15.32 -10.97 3.86
N GLN A 235 15.26 -12.01 4.71
CA GLN A 235 15.44 -13.39 4.27
C GLN A 235 14.29 -13.88 3.36
N ILE A 236 13.07 -13.42 3.62
CA ILE A 236 11.91 -13.65 2.74
C ILE A 236 12.14 -12.95 1.41
N GLU A 237 12.44 -11.66 1.45
CA GLU A 237 12.59 -10.81 0.26
C GLU A 237 13.69 -11.37 -0.68
N ALA A 238 14.77 -11.91 -0.13
CA ALA A 238 15.85 -12.52 -0.92
C ALA A 238 15.42 -13.74 -1.76
N LYS A 239 14.29 -14.36 -1.44
CA LYS A 239 13.75 -15.54 -2.14
C LYS A 239 12.52 -15.22 -2.98
N LEU A 240 11.85 -14.09 -2.68
CA LEU A 240 10.52 -13.78 -3.16
C LEU A 240 10.57 -13.14 -4.56
N ASP A 241 9.80 -13.68 -5.50
CA ASP A 241 9.44 -13.02 -6.75
C ASP A 241 8.16 -12.21 -6.51
N TYR A 242 8.28 -10.87 -6.52
CA TYR A 242 7.18 -9.96 -6.23
C TYR A 242 7.25 -8.69 -7.10
N GLU A 243 6.11 -8.00 -7.26
CA GLU A 243 6.02 -6.75 -8.03
C GLU A 243 6.19 -5.53 -7.14
N ARG A 244 5.52 -5.50 -5.96
CA ARG A 244 5.54 -4.37 -5.02
C ARG A 244 5.51 -4.84 -3.57
N TRP A 245 6.16 -4.07 -2.70
CA TRP A 245 6.12 -4.27 -1.25
C TRP A 245 5.85 -2.92 -0.57
N TYR A 246 4.74 -2.84 0.16
CA TYR A 246 4.32 -1.66 0.90
C TYR A 246 4.45 -1.93 2.38
N PHE A 247 5.05 -0.98 3.11
CA PHE A 247 5.10 -1.03 4.57
C PHE A 247 5.12 0.36 5.19
N ALA A 248 4.93 0.47 6.52
CA ALA A 248 4.80 1.71 7.27
C ALA A 248 5.78 1.78 8.45
N HIS A 249 5.33 1.91 9.70
CA HIS A 249 6.11 1.85 10.94
C HIS A 249 7.11 2.99 11.17
N TYR A 250 7.87 3.41 10.16
CA TYR A 250 8.96 4.39 10.31
C TYR A 250 8.50 5.86 10.24
N HIS A 251 7.21 6.12 10.10
CA HIS A 251 6.62 7.45 9.98
C HIS A 251 7.31 8.34 8.94
N THR A 252 7.69 7.77 7.82
CA THR A 252 8.31 8.45 6.68
C THR A 252 7.75 7.94 5.36
N GLU A 253 7.98 8.68 4.32
CA GLU A 253 7.57 8.36 2.96
C GLU A 253 8.81 8.21 2.10
N LYS A 254 8.97 7.01 1.49
CA LYS A 254 10.15 6.73 0.67
C LYS A 254 9.82 5.65 -0.35
N GLU A 255 10.33 5.81 -1.56
CA GLU A 255 10.24 4.78 -2.60
C GLU A 255 11.63 4.37 -3.06
N VAL A 256 11.89 3.05 -3.09
CA VAL A 256 13.17 2.47 -3.51
C VAL A 256 12.88 1.22 -4.34
N GLY A 257 12.95 1.33 -5.66
CA GLY A 257 12.64 0.23 -6.57
C GLY A 257 11.21 -0.29 -6.41
N LYS A 258 11.07 -1.54 -5.99
CA LYS A 258 9.76 -2.18 -5.74
C LYS A 258 9.18 -1.88 -4.34
N ILE A 259 9.94 -1.18 -3.49
CA ILE A 259 9.59 -0.91 -2.09
C ILE A 259 8.97 0.47 -1.95
N ARG A 260 7.88 0.58 -1.20
CA ARG A 260 7.29 1.86 -0.80
C ARG A 260 7.02 1.88 0.71
N ILE A 261 7.68 2.81 1.40
CA ILE A 261 7.43 3.14 2.80
C ILE A 261 6.35 4.21 2.83
N MET A 262 5.31 3.99 3.65
CA MET A 262 4.13 4.82 3.69
C MET A 262 3.91 5.42 5.09
N HIS A 263 3.41 6.64 5.15
CA HIS A 263 2.99 7.27 6.39
C HIS A 263 1.69 8.07 6.21
N ASN A 264 1.78 9.34 5.80
CA ASN A 264 0.62 10.21 5.64
C ASN A 264 0.10 10.29 4.20
N ASP A 265 0.87 9.81 3.25
CA ASP A 265 0.48 9.75 1.84
C ASP A 265 -0.55 8.62 1.57
N TYR A 266 -1.06 8.64 0.35
CA TYR A 266 -2.04 7.66 -0.12
C TYR A 266 -1.58 7.06 -1.44
N THR A 267 -1.88 5.78 -1.63
CA THR A 267 -1.71 5.11 -2.91
C THR A 267 -2.84 4.12 -3.14
N MET A 268 -2.84 3.49 -4.31
CA MET A 268 -3.82 2.46 -4.66
C MET A 268 -3.10 1.18 -5.07
N ILE A 269 -3.74 0.04 -4.85
CA ILE A 269 -3.36 -1.21 -5.51
C ILE A 269 -3.91 -1.13 -6.93
N PRO A 270 -3.04 -1.15 -7.97
CA PRO A 270 -3.48 -1.11 -9.34
C PRO A 270 -4.25 -2.40 -9.72
N HIS A 271 -5.14 -2.31 -10.68
CA HIS A 271 -5.79 -3.49 -11.22
C HIS A 271 -4.84 -4.22 -12.18
N GLU A 272 -4.70 -5.54 -12.06
CA GLU A 272 -3.79 -6.34 -12.90
C GLU A 272 -4.04 -6.10 -14.40
N ALA A 273 -5.30 -6.08 -14.82
CA ALA A 273 -5.68 -5.81 -16.21
C ALA A 273 -5.27 -4.40 -16.66
N SER A 274 -5.30 -3.41 -15.76
CA SER A 274 -4.86 -2.02 -16.05
C SER A 274 -3.35 -1.95 -16.23
N VAL A 275 -2.60 -2.64 -15.36
CA VAL A 275 -1.13 -2.73 -15.46
C VAL A 275 -0.71 -3.44 -16.75
N ALA A 276 -1.40 -4.50 -17.14
CA ALA A 276 -1.11 -5.21 -18.38
C ALA A 276 -1.40 -4.34 -19.61
N ALA A 277 -2.52 -3.61 -19.62
CA ALA A 277 -2.88 -2.69 -20.68
C ALA A 277 -1.89 -1.51 -20.79
N GLU A 278 -1.49 -0.94 -19.66
CA GLU A 278 -0.47 0.11 -19.58
C GLU A 278 0.87 -0.38 -20.16
N LYS A 279 1.36 -1.54 -19.71
CA LYS A 279 2.62 -2.13 -20.21
C LYS A 279 2.57 -2.38 -21.73
N ASP A 280 1.46 -2.86 -22.26
CA ASP A 280 1.31 -3.09 -23.71
C ASP A 280 1.29 -1.77 -24.48
N MET A 281 0.59 -0.77 -23.99
CA MET A 281 0.57 0.58 -24.57
C MET A 281 1.94 1.23 -24.58
N LEU A 282 2.68 1.22 -23.47
CA LEU A 282 4.04 1.76 -23.39
C LEU A 282 4.98 1.07 -24.39
N ARG A 283 4.86 -0.25 -24.55
CA ARG A 283 5.62 -1.00 -25.57
C ARG A 283 5.28 -0.53 -27.01
N ARG A 284 4.02 -0.25 -27.30
CA ARG A 284 3.59 0.26 -28.60
C ARG A 284 4.11 1.67 -28.86
N MET A 285 4.06 2.55 -27.84
CA MET A 285 4.59 3.91 -27.93
C MET A 285 6.09 3.91 -28.18
N HIS A 286 6.88 3.12 -27.42
CA HIS A 286 8.33 2.98 -27.66
C HIS A 286 8.64 2.49 -29.07
N ARG A 287 7.93 1.44 -29.51
CA ARG A 287 8.10 0.92 -30.88
C ARG A 287 7.76 1.95 -31.95
N GLN A 288 6.75 2.76 -31.73
CA GLN A 288 6.37 3.83 -32.63
C GLN A 288 7.42 4.95 -32.65
N ALA A 289 7.95 5.33 -31.49
CA ALA A 289 9.05 6.31 -31.38
C ALA A 289 10.31 5.81 -32.12
N GLU A 290 10.72 4.55 -31.94
CA GLU A 290 11.83 3.93 -32.65
C GLU A 290 11.62 3.97 -34.19
N ILE A 291 10.41 3.70 -34.67
CA ILE A 291 10.07 3.76 -36.09
C ILE A 291 10.14 5.20 -36.62
N MET A 292 9.61 6.16 -35.85
CA MET A 292 9.65 7.60 -36.24
C MET A 292 11.09 8.13 -36.27
N GLU A 293 11.91 7.72 -35.31
CA GLU A 293 13.35 8.06 -35.30
C GLU A 293 14.08 7.43 -36.48
N ALA A 294 13.83 6.16 -36.79
CA ALA A 294 14.42 5.45 -37.91
C ALA A 294 14.00 6.05 -39.28
N LEU A 295 12.82 6.66 -39.35
CA LEU A 295 12.30 7.32 -40.54
C LEU A 295 12.71 8.81 -40.63
N GLY A 296 13.40 9.34 -39.59
CA GLY A 296 13.80 10.76 -39.53
C GLY A 296 12.61 11.73 -39.41
N LEU A 297 11.50 11.26 -38.84
CA LEU A 297 10.25 12.00 -38.66
C LEU A 297 10.15 12.67 -37.27
N LEU A 298 11.12 12.47 -36.37
CA LEU A 298 11.26 13.24 -35.14
C LEU A 298 12.03 14.50 -35.48
N ASP A 299 11.34 15.65 -35.57
CA ASP A 299 11.97 16.95 -35.72
C ASP A 299 12.86 17.25 -34.49
N ASP A 300 14.10 17.64 -34.73
CA ASP A 300 15.00 18.17 -33.71
C ASP A 300 14.29 19.29 -32.94
N ALA A 301 14.18 19.15 -31.62
CA ALA A 301 13.68 20.22 -30.76
C ALA A 301 14.41 21.54 -31.07
N PRO A 302 13.71 22.68 -31.19
CA PRO A 302 14.34 23.94 -31.57
C PRO A 302 15.40 24.30 -30.54
N ASN A 303 16.65 24.31 -31.02
CA ASN A 303 17.84 24.72 -30.29
C ASN A 303 17.63 26.17 -29.79
N GLN A 304 17.37 26.33 -28.50
CA GLN A 304 17.35 27.67 -27.88
C GLN A 304 18.77 28.28 -28.01
N LYS A 305 18.95 29.05 -29.05
CA LYS A 305 20.12 29.93 -29.18
C LYS A 305 20.05 30.93 -28.03
N ASN A 306 20.99 30.78 -27.09
CA ASN A 306 21.35 31.84 -26.16
C ASN A 306 21.69 33.09 -26.93
N GLY A 307 20.86 34.11 -26.82
CA GLY A 307 21.15 35.45 -27.25
C GLY A 307 21.87 36.21 -26.14
N ASP A 308 23.16 35.99 -26.00
CA ASP A 308 24.05 36.99 -25.44
C ASP A 308 24.52 37.84 -26.61
N ASP A 309 23.97 39.03 -26.66
CA ASP A 309 24.65 40.26 -27.12
C ASP A 309 23.62 41.40 -27.09
N ILE A 310 23.85 42.34 -26.17
CA ILE A 310 23.72 43.78 -26.43
C ILE A 310 24.30 44.54 -25.21
N SER A 311 25.50 45.10 -25.44
CA SER A 311 26.10 46.36 -24.94
C SER A 311 25.50 47.04 -23.71
#